data_cac3f400267e2b24a1207ba2bd0c3777
#
_entry.id   cac3f400267e2b24a1207ba2bd0c3777
#
_cell.length_a   1.000
_cell.length_b   1.000
_cell.length_c   1.000
_cell.angle_alpha   90.00
_cell.angle_beta   90.00
_cell.angle_gamma   90.00
#
_symmetry.space_group_name_H-M   'P 1'
#
loop_
_entity.id
_entity.type
_entity.pdbx_description
1 polymer ?
#
loop_
_entity_poly.entity_id
_entity_poly.type
_entity_poly.pdbx_seq_one_letter_code
_entity_poly.pdbx_strand_id
1 'polypeptide(L)'
;MPLATTRRAGLVDQVIDQMRGAISSGEWPVGRRIPPEPELVQALGVGRNTVREAVRALSHAGLLEVRQGDGTFVRATSEISGAVRRLCGTELREVLQVRRTLEVEGARLAATHRTEDDLRKLTTLLAERDAAMAAKDWERMIEHDAAFHGLLVQASHNTLLTELYRGLNETVRASITATVDEDLDPPVSHSGLLDAVRDRDPVRAAAEASGFLEDILQRHGE
;
A
#
# COMPACT_ATOMS: atom_id res chain seq x y z
N MET A 1 21.02 17.47 -32.16
CA MET A 1 19.67 17.85 -32.64
C MET A 1 18.87 18.39 -31.49
N PRO A 2 18.39 19.64 -31.53
CA PRO A 2 17.46 20.10 -30.49
C PRO A 2 16.10 19.47 -30.77
N LEU A 3 15.57 18.73 -29.79
CA LEU A 3 14.18 18.28 -29.81
C LEU A 3 13.30 19.51 -29.56
N ALA A 4 12.32 19.74 -30.42
CA ALA A 4 11.44 20.87 -30.35
C ALA A 4 10.09 20.49 -29.72
N THR A 5 9.59 21.39 -28.88
CA THR A 5 8.22 21.62 -28.46
C THR A 5 7.46 20.42 -27.88
N THR A 6 7.37 20.42 -26.54
CA THR A 6 6.37 19.66 -25.80
C THR A 6 4.98 20.23 -26.02
N ARG A 7 4.02 19.37 -26.29
CA ARG A 7 2.60 19.68 -26.39
C ARG A 7 1.88 19.44 -25.08
N ARG A 8 0.69 20.02 -24.95
CA ARG A 8 -0.29 19.70 -23.91
C ARG A 8 -0.40 18.20 -23.74
N ALA A 9 -0.58 17.73 -22.51
CA ALA A 9 -0.87 16.31 -22.22
C ALA A 9 -1.83 15.75 -23.27
N GLY A 10 -1.41 14.67 -23.92
CA GLY A 10 -2.20 14.05 -24.99
C GLY A 10 -3.53 13.53 -24.43
N LEU A 11 -4.51 13.34 -25.30
CA LEU A 11 -5.80 12.76 -24.90
C LEU A 11 -5.61 11.37 -24.26
N VAL A 12 -4.59 10.63 -24.68
CA VAL A 12 -4.20 9.34 -24.10
C VAL A 12 -3.75 9.52 -22.65
N ASP A 13 -2.91 10.53 -22.35
CA ASP A 13 -2.42 10.79 -20.99
C ASP A 13 -3.57 11.13 -20.04
N GLN A 14 -4.54 11.92 -20.50
CA GLN A 14 -5.74 12.25 -19.71
C GLN A 14 -6.56 11.01 -19.38
N VAL A 15 -6.71 10.09 -20.35
CA VAL A 15 -7.41 8.82 -20.14
C VAL A 15 -6.65 7.92 -19.18
N ILE A 16 -5.32 7.84 -19.31
CA ILE A 16 -4.46 7.11 -18.37
C ILE A 16 -4.66 7.64 -16.95
N ASP A 17 -4.63 8.96 -16.74
CA ASP A 17 -4.78 9.57 -15.43
C ASP A 17 -6.17 9.30 -14.82
N GLN A 18 -7.24 9.35 -15.61
CA GLN A 18 -8.59 9.03 -15.14
C GLN A 18 -8.71 7.55 -14.75
N MET A 19 -8.21 6.63 -15.58
CA MET A 19 -8.23 5.20 -15.28
C MET A 19 -7.35 4.86 -14.06
N ARG A 20 -6.19 5.50 -13.94
CA ARG A 20 -5.33 5.39 -12.77
C ARG A 20 -6.04 5.88 -11.52
N GLY A 21 -6.78 6.99 -11.61
CA GLY A 21 -7.61 7.51 -10.52
C GLY A 21 -8.66 6.50 -10.05
N ALA A 22 -9.39 5.87 -10.97
CA ALA A 22 -10.39 4.85 -10.66
C ALA A 22 -9.77 3.61 -9.96
N ILE A 23 -8.56 3.21 -10.39
CA ILE A 23 -7.81 2.10 -9.77
C ILE A 23 -7.34 2.50 -8.36
N SER A 24 -6.70 3.66 -8.21
CA SER A 24 -6.12 4.09 -6.94
C SER A 24 -7.16 4.46 -5.88
N SER A 25 -8.36 4.92 -6.28
CA SER A 25 -9.49 5.19 -5.38
C SER A 25 -10.23 3.94 -4.92
N GLY A 26 -9.95 2.77 -5.55
CA GLY A 26 -10.65 1.52 -5.29
C GLY A 26 -12.00 1.39 -6.02
N GLU A 27 -12.40 2.34 -6.88
CA GLU A 27 -13.57 2.21 -7.75
C GLU A 27 -13.43 0.96 -8.63
N TRP A 28 -12.21 0.70 -9.11
CA TRP A 28 -11.84 -0.56 -9.77
C TRP A 28 -10.91 -1.36 -8.86
N PRO A 29 -11.44 -2.29 -8.03
CA PRO A 29 -10.63 -3.04 -7.07
C PRO A 29 -9.68 -4.04 -7.75
N VAL A 30 -8.57 -4.35 -7.07
CA VAL A 30 -7.64 -5.39 -7.52
C VAL A 30 -8.35 -6.74 -7.68
N GLY A 31 -8.02 -7.44 -8.75
CA GLY A 31 -8.64 -8.71 -9.13
C GLY A 31 -9.97 -8.57 -9.88
N ARG A 32 -10.55 -7.37 -9.95
CA ARG A 32 -11.80 -7.14 -10.69
C ARG A 32 -11.54 -6.76 -12.14
N ARG A 33 -12.49 -7.13 -12.98
CA ARG A 33 -12.51 -6.76 -14.40
C ARG A 33 -12.92 -5.29 -14.52
N ILE A 34 -12.18 -4.52 -15.33
CA ILE A 34 -12.58 -3.17 -15.70
C ILE A 34 -13.71 -3.20 -16.77
N PRO A 35 -14.45 -2.09 -16.96
CA PRO A 35 -15.42 -1.99 -18.03
C PRO A 35 -14.80 -2.32 -19.39
N PRO A 36 -15.54 -2.99 -20.29
CA PRO A 36 -15.03 -3.34 -21.63
C PRO A 36 -14.78 -2.08 -22.47
N GLU A 37 -13.86 -2.19 -23.46
CA GLU A 37 -13.47 -1.06 -24.32
C GLU A 37 -14.65 -0.23 -24.86
N PRO A 38 -15.78 -0.83 -25.34
CA PRO A 38 -16.91 -0.05 -25.84
C PRO A 38 -17.55 0.86 -24.78
N GLU A 39 -17.64 0.39 -23.54
CA GLU A 39 -18.18 1.16 -22.43
C GLU A 39 -17.21 2.29 -22.02
N LEU A 40 -15.91 2.00 -21.97
CA LEU A 40 -14.89 3.01 -21.71
C LEU A 40 -14.87 4.11 -22.78
N VAL A 41 -15.05 3.75 -24.04
CA VAL A 41 -15.18 4.71 -25.16
C VAL A 41 -16.35 5.66 -24.94
N GLN A 42 -17.49 5.14 -24.50
CA GLN A 42 -18.69 5.95 -24.23
C GLN A 42 -18.51 6.82 -22.98
N ALA A 43 -18.01 6.23 -21.89
CA ALA A 43 -17.86 6.93 -20.62
C ALA A 43 -16.82 8.06 -20.69
N LEU A 44 -15.71 7.83 -21.40
CA LEU A 44 -14.60 8.78 -21.53
C LEU A 44 -14.79 9.74 -22.71
N GLY A 45 -15.72 9.49 -23.63
CA GLY A 45 -15.96 10.34 -24.80
C GLY A 45 -14.80 10.39 -25.80
N VAL A 46 -14.00 9.31 -25.88
CA VAL A 46 -12.79 9.25 -26.72
C VAL A 46 -12.83 8.11 -27.74
N GLY A 47 -11.91 8.12 -28.70
CA GLY A 47 -11.82 7.07 -29.72
C GLY A 47 -11.31 5.73 -29.16
N ARG A 48 -11.69 4.62 -29.82
CA ARG A 48 -11.25 3.25 -29.44
C ARG A 48 -9.72 3.12 -29.35
N ASN A 49 -8.97 3.76 -30.25
CA ASN A 49 -7.51 3.69 -30.24
C ASN A 49 -6.93 4.35 -29.00
N THR A 50 -7.50 5.48 -28.54
CA THR A 50 -7.07 6.18 -27.32
C THR A 50 -7.27 5.28 -26.08
N VAL A 51 -8.44 4.62 -25.96
CA VAL A 51 -8.68 3.66 -24.88
C VAL A 51 -7.71 2.49 -24.92
N ARG A 52 -7.46 1.92 -26.10
CA ARG A 52 -6.50 0.81 -26.25
C ARG A 52 -5.08 1.19 -25.87
N GLU A 53 -4.63 2.38 -26.27
CA GLU A 53 -3.30 2.87 -25.90
C GLU A 53 -3.19 3.08 -24.40
N ALA A 54 -4.22 3.64 -23.76
CA ALA A 54 -4.25 3.79 -22.30
C ALA A 54 -4.23 2.43 -21.58
N VAL A 55 -5.06 1.47 -22.02
CA VAL A 55 -5.05 0.10 -21.45
C VAL A 55 -3.68 -0.56 -21.63
N ARG A 56 -3.05 -0.42 -22.80
CA ARG A 56 -1.69 -0.95 -23.03
C ARG A 56 -0.65 -0.30 -22.12
N ALA A 57 -0.68 1.03 -21.96
CA ALA A 57 0.22 1.75 -21.10
C ALA A 57 0.08 1.30 -19.64
N LEU A 58 -1.15 1.21 -19.13
CA LEU A 58 -1.42 0.74 -17.77
C LEU A 58 -1.06 -0.75 -17.57
N SER A 59 -1.22 -1.58 -18.62
CA SER A 59 -0.77 -2.98 -18.58
C SER A 59 0.76 -3.07 -18.54
N HIS A 60 1.46 -2.25 -19.30
CA HIS A 60 2.93 -2.16 -19.28
C HIS A 60 3.45 -1.67 -17.92
N ALA A 61 2.74 -0.71 -17.31
CA ALA A 61 3.02 -0.23 -15.97
C ALA A 61 2.68 -1.26 -14.88
N GLY A 62 1.99 -2.36 -15.22
CA GLY A 62 1.65 -3.46 -14.30
C GLY A 62 0.39 -3.21 -13.46
N LEU A 63 -0.37 -2.16 -13.76
CA LEU A 63 -1.65 -1.90 -13.09
C LEU A 63 -2.77 -2.79 -13.63
N LEU A 64 -2.72 -3.11 -14.93
CA LEU A 64 -3.73 -3.94 -15.60
C LEU A 64 -3.12 -5.23 -16.17
N GLU A 65 -3.95 -6.25 -16.32
CA GLU A 65 -3.66 -7.49 -17.04
C GLU A 65 -4.73 -7.73 -18.09
N VAL A 66 -4.32 -7.87 -19.34
CA VAL A 66 -5.21 -8.26 -20.43
C VAL A 66 -5.22 -9.78 -20.55
N ARG A 67 -6.37 -10.39 -20.32
CA ARG A 67 -6.60 -11.82 -20.52
C ARG A 67 -7.37 -12.01 -21.82
N GLN A 68 -6.74 -12.71 -22.76
CA GLN A 68 -7.33 -12.91 -24.08
C GLN A 68 -8.67 -13.66 -23.96
N GLY A 69 -9.74 -13.07 -24.49
CA GLY A 69 -11.09 -13.64 -24.44
C GLY A 69 -11.86 -13.39 -23.14
N ASP A 70 -11.18 -13.02 -22.05
CA ASP A 70 -11.79 -12.84 -20.73
C ASP A 70 -11.95 -11.36 -20.33
N GLY A 71 -11.08 -10.49 -20.83
CA GLY A 71 -11.13 -9.05 -20.59
C GLY A 71 -9.87 -8.50 -19.94
N THR A 72 -10.00 -7.31 -19.37
CA THR A 72 -8.89 -6.62 -18.68
C THR A 72 -9.18 -6.53 -17.18
N PHE A 73 -8.21 -6.87 -16.34
CA PHE A 73 -8.34 -6.96 -14.89
C PHE A 73 -7.36 -6.04 -14.20
N VAL A 74 -7.75 -5.46 -13.06
CA VAL A 74 -6.85 -4.71 -12.20
C VAL A 74 -5.90 -5.67 -11.49
N ARG A 75 -4.59 -5.38 -11.55
CA ARG A 75 -3.52 -6.18 -10.94
C ARG A 75 -2.85 -5.50 -9.77
N ALA A 76 -2.76 -4.18 -9.80
CA ALA A 76 -2.08 -3.39 -8.78
C ALA A 76 -2.69 -1.98 -8.72
N THR A 77 -2.61 -1.35 -7.55
CA THR A 77 -3.16 -0.01 -7.32
C THR A 77 -2.21 1.11 -7.72
N SER A 78 -0.92 0.82 -7.90
CA SER A 78 0.12 1.77 -8.32
C SER A 78 1.18 1.12 -9.20
N GLU A 79 1.98 1.95 -9.88
CA GLU A 79 3.11 1.46 -10.68
C GLU A 79 4.18 0.79 -9.80
N ILE A 80 4.35 1.27 -8.57
CA ILE A 80 5.28 0.69 -7.61
C ILE A 80 4.80 -0.72 -7.22
N SER A 81 3.53 -0.89 -6.86
CA SER A 81 2.98 -2.21 -6.53
C SER A 81 3.01 -3.16 -7.72
N GLY A 82 2.75 -2.65 -8.93
CA GLY A 82 2.91 -3.42 -10.17
C GLY A 82 4.35 -3.84 -10.44
N ALA A 83 5.33 -2.96 -10.16
CA ALA A 83 6.76 -3.29 -10.29
C ALA A 83 7.20 -4.31 -9.24
N VAL A 84 6.82 -4.10 -7.98
CA VAL A 84 7.09 -5.04 -6.89
C VAL A 84 6.55 -6.43 -7.21
N ARG A 85 5.30 -6.55 -7.66
CA ARG A 85 4.72 -7.84 -8.08
C ARG A 85 5.49 -8.53 -9.21
N ARG A 86 6.11 -7.78 -10.12
CA ARG A 86 6.93 -8.37 -11.19
C ARG A 86 8.31 -8.82 -10.72
N LEU A 87 8.87 -8.14 -9.72
CA LEU A 87 10.21 -8.42 -9.21
C LEU A 87 10.20 -9.50 -8.14
N CYS A 88 9.13 -9.60 -7.36
CA CYS A 88 9.05 -10.52 -6.25
C CYS A 88 8.45 -11.86 -6.69
N GLY A 89 9.28 -12.88 -6.80
CA GLY A 89 8.85 -14.24 -6.48
C GLY A 89 8.84 -14.31 -4.95
N THR A 90 7.83 -13.76 -4.33
CA THR A 90 7.71 -13.30 -2.96
C THR A 90 8.19 -14.30 -1.92
N GLU A 91 9.43 -14.20 -1.49
CA GLU A 91 9.83 -14.76 -0.21
C GLU A 91 9.35 -13.79 0.89
N LEU A 92 8.55 -14.29 1.81
CA LEU A 92 7.99 -13.52 2.93
C LEU A 92 9.08 -12.74 3.67
N ARG A 93 10.25 -13.35 3.83
CA ARG A 93 11.42 -12.73 4.46
C ARG A 93 11.86 -11.44 3.80
N GLU A 94 11.95 -11.39 2.46
CA GLU A 94 12.35 -10.19 1.73
C GLU A 94 11.32 -9.07 1.91
N VAL A 95 10.04 -9.42 1.91
CA VAL A 95 8.95 -8.47 2.17
C VAL A 95 9.08 -7.88 3.57
N LEU A 96 9.30 -8.70 4.58
CA LEU A 96 9.45 -8.28 5.97
C LEU A 96 10.70 -7.39 6.16
N GLN A 97 11.80 -7.66 5.47
CA GLN A 97 13.01 -6.84 5.50
C GLN A 97 12.77 -5.44 4.90
N VAL A 98 12.07 -5.36 3.76
CA VAL A 98 11.70 -4.07 3.14
C VAL A 98 10.71 -3.33 4.02
N ARG A 99 9.69 -4.03 4.53
CA ARG A 99 8.71 -3.48 5.47
C ARG A 99 9.41 -2.86 6.68
N ARG A 100 10.34 -3.61 7.32
CA ARG A 100 11.13 -3.13 8.45
C ARG A 100 11.88 -1.84 8.11
N THR A 101 12.56 -1.79 6.98
CA THR A 101 13.32 -0.61 6.54
C THR A 101 12.44 0.64 6.46
N LEU A 102 11.26 0.52 5.87
CA LEU A 102 10.35 1.65 5.67
C LEU A 102 9.60 2.04 6.95
N GLU A 103 9.16 1.06 7.75
CA GLU A 103 8.40 1.33 8.97
C GLU A 103 9.26 1.87 10.10
N VAL A 104 10.49 1.39 10.27
CA VAL A 104 11.43 1.93 11.27
C VAL A 104 11.72 3.41 10.99
N GLU A 105 12.03 3.77 9.74
CA GLU A 105 12.25 5.17 9.38
C GLU A 105 10.95 5.97 9.45
N GLY A 106 9.82 5.39 9.04
CA GLY A 106 8.49 5.99 9.17
C GLY A 106 8.16 6.34 10.62
N ALA A 107 8.38 5.41 11.56
CA ALA A 107 8.15 5.59 12.99
C ALA A 107 9.04 6.70 13.58
N ARG A 108 10.34 6.67 13.23
CA ARG A 108 11.31 7.68 13.67
C ARG A 108 10.89 9.09 13.25
N LEU A 109 10.49 9.25 11.99
CA LEU A 109 10.04 10.52 11.45
C LEU A 109 8.66 10.91 11.99
N ALA A 110 7.74 9.96 12.16
CA ALA A 110 6.43 10.21 12.75
C ALA A 110 6.55 10.77 14.17
N ALA A 111 7.42 10.23 15.00
CA ALA A 111 7.67 10.77 16.34
C ALA A 111 8.10 12.26 16.31
N THR A 112 8.81 12.67 15.25
CA THR A 112 9.26 14.06 15.10
C THR A 112 8.19 14.96 14.50
N HIS A 113 7.47 14.49 13.46
CA HIS A 113 6.67 15.35 12.58
C HIS A 113 5.15 15.19 12.76
N ARG A 114 4.69 14.13 13.43
CA ARG A 114 3.25 13.86 13.57
C ARG A 114 2.47 15.07 14.08
N THR A 115 1.26 15.26 13.57
CA THR A 115 0.27 16.19 14.09
C THR A 115 -0.54 15.56 15.22
N GLU A 116 -1.34 16.36 15.94
CA GLU A 116 -2.28 15.82 16.93
C GLU A 116 -3.42 15.03 16.27
N ASP A 117 -3.73 15.33 15.01
CA ASP A 117 -4.72 14.57 14.23
C ASP A 117 -4.19 13.17 13.88
N ASP A 118 -2.92 13.08 13.47
CA ASP A 118 -2.27 11.79 13.21
C ASP A 118 -2.27 10.92 14.47
N LEU A 119 -1.91 11.51 15.63
CA LEU A 119 -1.89 10.78 16.89
C LEU A 119 -3.28 10.26 17.27
N ARG A 120 -4.33 11.08 17.11
CA ARG A 120 -5.70 10.63 17.39
C ARG A 120 -6.09 9.45 16.51
N LYS A 121 -5.82 9.55 15.20
CA LYS A 121 -6.13 8.48 14.24
C LYS A 121 -5.34 7.19 14.52
N LEU A 122 -4.04 7.30 14.83
CA LEU A 122 -3.21 6.16 15.22
C LEU A 122 -3.76 5.49 16.48
N THR A 123 -4.16 6.29 17.49
CA THR A 123 -4.75 5.76 18.73
C THR A 123 -6.06 5.01 18.46
N THR A 124 -6.91 5.55 17.59
CA THR A 124 -8.17 4.90 17.21
C THR A 124 -7.93 3.58 16.50
N LEU A 125 -7.04 3.56 15.48
CA LEU A 125 -6.74 2.35 14.72
C LEU A 125 -6.14 1.25 15.59
N LEU A 126 -5.25 1.60 16.53
CA LEU A 126 -4.69 0.62 17.44
C LEU A 126 -5.75 0.04 18.39
N ALA A 127 -6.65 0.88 18.91
CA ALA A 127 -7.76 0.41 19.75
C ALA A 127 -8.73 -0.51 18.98
N GLU A 128 -9.04 -0.18 17.73
CA GLU A 128 -9.90 -1.00 16.85
C GLU A 128 -9.22 -2.35 16.51
N ARG A 129 -7.92 -2.33 16.22
CA ARG A 129 -7.11 -3.54 16.03
C ARG A 129 -7.14 -4.44 17.26
N ASP A 130 -6.89 -3.89 18.45
CA ASP A 130 -6.82 -4.66 19.69
C ASP A 130 -8.22 -5.19 20.09
N ALA A 131 -9.27 -4.45 19.82
CA ALA A 131 -10.65 -4.91 20.01
C ALA A 131 -11.00 -6.08 19.04
N ALA A 132 -10.61 -5.97 17.77
CA ALA A 132 -10.81 -7.04 16.79
C ALA A 132 -10.03 -8.31 17.19
N MET A 133 -8.79 -8.15 17.65
CA MET A 133 -7.95 -9.24 18.15
C MET A 133 -8.60 -9.93 19.37
N ALA A 134 -9.10 -9.18 20.35
CA ALA A 134 -9.79 -9.70 21.52
C ALA A 134 -11.08 -10.45 21.14
N ALA A 135 -11.75 -10.01 20.07
CA ALA A 135 -12.96 -10.66 19.53
C ALA A 135 -12.62 -11.86 18.62
N LYS A 136 -11.33 -12.13 18.35
CA LYS A 136 -10.84 -13.13 17.36
C LYS A 136 -11.37 -12.89 15.94
N ASP A 137 -11.66 -11.63 15.60
CA ASP A 137 -12.01 -11.19 14.25
C ASP A 137 -10.70 -10.85 13.49
N TRP A 138 -10.06 -11.91 12.99
CA TRP A 138 -8.74 -11.83 12.37
C TRP A 138 -8.74 -10.99 11.09
N GLU A 139 -9.83 -11.00 10.34
CA GLU A 139 -9.94 -10.19 9.12
C GLU A 139 -9.90 -8.70 9.46
N ARG A 140 -10.70 -8.26 10.41
CA ARG A 140 -10.70 -6.87 10.90
C ARG A 140 -9.39 -6.50 11.57
N MET A 141 -8.82 -7.40 12.36
CA MET A 141 -7.52 -7.16 13.00
C MET A 141 -6.45 -6.87 11.95
N ILE A 142 -6.34 -7.71 10.90
CA ILE A 142 -5.38 -7.51 9.81
C ILE A 142 -5.64 -6.19 9.07
N GLU A 143 -6.90 -5.82 8.85
CA GLU A 143 -7.25 -4.56 8.21
C GLU A 143 -6.80 -3.35 9.03
N HIS A 144 -7.10 -3.32 10.32
CA HIS A 144 -6.71 -2.23 11.22
C HIS A 144 -5.20 -2.18 11.46
N ASP A 145 -4.53 -3.34 11.53
CA ASP A 145 -3.08 -3.43 11.66
C ASP A 145 -2.36 -2.83 10.43
N ALA A 146 -2.79 -3.22 9.23
CA ALA A 146 -2.26 -2.66 7.99
C ALA A 146 -2.54 -1.14 7.88
N ALA A 147 -3.71 -0.69 8.30
CA ALA A 147 -4.07 0.73 8.32
C ALA A 147 -3.24 1.51 9.34
N PHE A 148 -2.98 0.95 10.54
CA PHE A 148 -2.12 1.55 11.56
C PHE A 148 -0.69 1.78 11.03
N HIS A 149 -0.08 0.75 10.44
CA HIS A 149 1.27 0.86 9.87
C HIS A 149 1.33 1.85 8.70
N GLY A 150 0.33 1.84 7.83
CA GLY A 150 0.22 2.81 6.73
C GLY A 150 0.11 4.25 7.24
N LEU A 151 -0.71 4.49 8.26
CA LEU A 151 -0.86 5.82 8.87
C LEU A 151 0.40 6.24 9.64
N LEU A 152 1.09 5.31 10.30
CA LEU A 152 2.37 5.58 10.96
C LEU A 152 3.39 6.14 9.97
N VAL A 153 3.55 5.49 8.81
CA VAL A 153 4.44 5.98 7.75
C VAL A 153 3.95 7.31 7.18
N GLN A 154 2.65 7.51 7.01
CA GLN A 154 2.09 8.78 6.56
C GLN A 154 2.33 9.92 7.55
N ALA A 155 2.27 9.66 8.87
CA ALA A 155 2.56 10.61 9.93
C ALA A 155 4.03 11.06 9.98
N SER A 156 4.90 10.43 9.21
CA SER A 156 6.27 10.92 8.94
C SER A 156 6.29 12.24 8.19
N HIS A 157 5.20 12.58 7.49
CA HIS A 157 5.08 13.70 6.55
C HIS A 157 6.16 13.71 5.44
N ASN A 158 6.78 12.54 5.20
CA ASN A 158 7.67 12.32 4.06
C ASN A 158 6.85 11.72 2.91
N THR A 159 6.52 12.57 1.93
CA THR A 159 5.66 12.18 0.79
C THR A 159 6.23 11.00 0.01
N LEU A 160 7.55 10.99 -0.25
CA LEU A 160 8.17 9.90 -1.01
C LEU A 160 8.12 8.57 -0.23
N LEU A 161 8.41 8.59 1.06
CA LEU A 161 8.34 7.41 1.92
C LEU A 161 6.90 6.85 1.95
N THR A 162 5.91 7.76 2.07
CA THR A 162 4.48 7.40 2.05
C THR A 162 4.08 6.75 0.72
N GLU A 163 4.51 7.30 -0.42
CA GLU A 163 4.20 6.73 -1.73
C GLU A 163 4.86 5.37 -1.95
N LEU A 164 6.12 5.20 -1.52
CA LEU A 164 6.81 3.91 -1.56
C LEU A 164 6.06 2.85 -0.72
N TYR A 165 5.69 3.20 0.51
CA TYR A 165 4.97 2.29 1.41
C TYR A 165 3.57 1.96 0.87
N ARG A 166 2.85 2.95 0.34
CA ARG A 166 1.55 2.75 -0.30
C ARG A 166 1.65 1.79 -1.50
N GLY A 167 2.72 1.87 -2.28
CA GLY A 167 3.00 0.94 -3.36
C GLY A 167 3.21 -0.51 -2.91
N LEU A 168 3.56 -0.72 -1.64
CA LEU A 168 3.75 -2.04 -1.03
C LEU A 168 2.51 -2.52 -0.24
N ASN A 169 1.46 -1.73 -0.13
CA ASN A 169 0.34 -1.98 0.78
C ASN A 169 -0.27 -3.39 0.64
N GLU A 170 -0.49 -3.88 -0.58
CA GLU A 170 -1.00 -5.23 -0.82
C GLU A 170 -0.04 -6.31 -0.32
N THR A 171 1.26 -6.10 -0.54
CA THR A 171 2.32 -7.02 -0.10
C THR A 171 2.47 -6.98 1.42
N VAL A 172 2.37 -5.80 2.03
CA VAL A 172 2.37 -5.62 3.50
C VAL A 172 1.17 -6.33 4.12
N ARG A 173 -0.04 -6.13 3.59
CA ARG A 173 -1.25 -6.81 4.07
C ARG A 173 -1.10 -8.34 3.96
N ALA A 174 -0.60 -8.85 2.86
CA ALA A 174 -0.33 -10.27 2.67
C ALA A 174 0.71 -10.79 3.69
N SER A 175 1.75 -10.00 4.01
CA SER A 175 2.74 -10.37 5.01
C SER A 175 2.14 -10.42 6.42
N ILE A 176 1.27 -9.47 6.78
CA ILE A 176 0.55 -9.49 8.06
C ILE A 176 -0.31 -10.76 8.15
N THR A 177 -1.10 -11.05 7.12
CA THR A 177 -1.92 -12.28 7.05
C THR A 177 -1.09 -13.54 7.24
N ALA A 178 0.09 -13.61 6.63
CA ALA A 178 0.98 -14.77 6.69
C ALA A 178 1.69 -14.92 8.04
N THR A 179 1.77 -13.86 8.85
CA THR A 179 2.48 -13.83 10.15
C THR A 179 1.54 -13.74 11.35
N VAL A 180 0.21 -13.71 11.13
CA VAL A 180 -0.76 -13.81 12.22
C VAL A 180 -0.65 -15.19 12.87
N ASP A 181 -0.37 -15.18 14.15
CA ASP A 181 -0.35 -16.35 15.01
C ASP A 181 -1.51 -16.23 16.01
N GLU A 182 -2.55 -17.02 15.80
CA GLU A 182 -3.78 -17.00 16.61
C GLU A 182 -3.59 -17.55 18.01
N ASP A 183 -2.51 -18.31 18.22
CA ASP A 183 -2.19 -18.96 19.49
C ASP A 183 -1.10 -18.20 20.28
N LEU A 184 -0.65 -17.03 19.76
CA LEU A 184 0.41 -16.26 20.41
C LEU A 184 -0.06 -15.64 21.73
N ASP A 185 0.60 -15.97 22.82
CA ASP A 185 0.36 -15.43 24.15
C ASP A 185 1.69 -14.97 24.81
N PRO A 186 1.91 -13.70 25.09
CA PRO A 186 1.01 -12.55 24.83
C PRO A 186 0.97 -12.18 23.34
N PRO A 187 -0.16 -11.61 22.87
CA PRO A 187 -0.26 -11.13 21.50
C PRO A 187 0.70 -9.95 21.25
N VAL A 188 1.14 -9.79 20.00
CA VAL A 188 2.04 -8.68 19.61
C VAL A 188 1.35 -7.34 19.88
N SER A 189 1.93 -6.55 20.77
CA SER A 189 1.43 -5.22 21.14
C SER A 189 2.17 -4.13 20.37
N HIS A 190 1.45 -3.12 19.92
CA HIS A 190 2.03 -1.90 19.33
C HIS A 190 1.92 -0.68 20.24
N SER A 191 1.53 -0.88 21.52
CA SER A 191 1.37 0.22 22.48
C SER A 191 2.67 0.98 22.74
N GLY A 192 3.80 0.28 22.88
CA GLY A 192 5.11 0.91 23.05
C GLY A 192 5.50 1.82 21.89
N LEU A 193 5.20 1.41 20.67
CA LEU A 193 5.42 2.21 19.45
C LEU A 193 4.53 3.47 19.44
N LEU A 194 3.23 3.32 19.75
CA LEU A 194 2.31 4.45 19.83
C LEU A 194 2.72 5.43 20.94
N ASP A 195 3.15 4.93 22.09
CA ASP A 195 3.63 5.76 23.20
C ASP A 195 4.89 6.54 22.81
N ALA A 196 5.86 5.90 22.14
CA ALA A 196 7.06 6.57 21.66
C ALA A 196 6.74 7.70 20.64
N VAL A 197 5.78 7.47 19.75
CA VAL A 197 5.29 8.50 18.81
C VAL A 197 4.56 9.63 19.55
N ARG A 198 3.76 9.29 20.58
CA ARG A 198 3.08 10.28 21.45
C ARG A 198 4.09 11.15 22.16
N ASP A 199 5.10 10.54 22.76
CA ASP A 199 6.13 11.20 23.57
C ASP A 199 7.15 11.98 22.71
N ARG A 200 7.04 11.89 21.37
CA ARG A 200 7.99 12.48 20.41
C ARG A 200 9.43 11.98 20.61
N ASP A 201 9.57 10.70 20.89
CA ASP A 201 10.86 10.02 21.04
C ASP A 201 11.19 9.21 19.76
N PRO A 202 11.96 9.78 18.82
CA PRO A 202 12.27 9.12 17.55
C PRO A 202 13.20 7.90 17.71
N VAL A 203 14.02 7.87 18.76
CA VAL A 203 14.93 6.75 19.01
C VAL A 203 14.14 5.55 19.52
N ARG A 204 13.27 5.78 20.49
CA ARG A 204 12.37 4.74 21.01
C ARG A 204 11.40 4.27 19.95
N ALA A 205 10.80 5.16 19.16
CA ALA A 205 9.89 4.80 18.08
C ALA A 205 10.55 3.87 17.03
N ALA A 206 11.78 4.18 16.64
CA ALA A 206 12.56 3.31 15.75
C ALA A 206 12.87 1.95 16.37
N ALA A 207 13.24 1.92 17.65
CA ALA A 207 13.54 0.69 18.37
C ALA A 207 12.31 -0.23 18.51
N GLU A 208 11.16 0.33 18.90
CA GLU A 208 9.89 -0.40 19.01
C GLU A 208 9.45 -0.98 17.65
N ALA A 209 9.53 -0.17 16.57
CA ALA A 209 9.21 -0.63 15.23
C ALA A 209 10.19 -1.72 14.73
N SER A 210 11.47 -1.63 15.07
CA SER A 210 12.46 -2.64 14.71
C SER A 210 12.22 -3.93 15.48
N GLY A 211 11.97 -3.85 16.78
CA GLY A 211 11.86 -4.99 17.68
C GLY A 211 10.75 -5.95 17.25
N PHE A 212 9.53 -5.45 17.03
CA PHE A 212 8.43 -6.34 16.64
C PHE A 212 8.64 -6.98 15.27
N LEU A 213 9.22 -6.25 14.30
CA LEU A 213 9.49 -6.81 12.97
C LEU A 213 10.66 -7.80 12.98
N GLU A 214 11.65 -7.60 13.85
CA GLU A 214 12.71 -8.59 14.09
C GLU A 214 12.16 -9.89 14.69
N ASP A 215 11.26 -9.78 15.67
CA ASP A 215 10.59 -10.94 16.26
C ASP A 215 9.78 -11.72 15.21
N ILE A 216 9.07 -11.03 14.32
CA ILE A 216 8.37 -11.67 13.20
C ILE A 216 9.35 -12.35 12.23
N LEU A 217 10.43 -11.67 11.87
CA LEU A 217 11.47 -12.23 10.99
C LEU A 217 12.15 -13.47 11.57
N GLN A 218 12.33 -13.53 12.90
CA GLN A 218 12.91 -14.70 13.56
C GLN A 218 11.96 -15.90 13.57
N ARG A 219 10.65 -15.66 13.66
CA ARG A 219 9.63 -16.73 13.69
C ARG A 219 9.30 -17.29 12.31
N HIS A 220 9.32 -16.44 11.27
CA HIS A 220 8.85 -16.79 9.92
C HIS A 220 9.94 -16.68 8.84
N GLY A 221 11.20 -16.50 9.22
CA GLY A 221 12.31 -16.24 8.32
C GLY A 221 13.16 -17.45 7.94
N GLU A 222 12.68 -18.69 8.21
CA GLU A 222 13.31 -19.93 7.73
C GLU A 222 12.77 -20.39 6.38
#